data_9d45cc6cee3a3d8dd089c283101a821d
#
_entry.id   9d45cc6cee3a3d8dd089c283101a821d
#
_cell.length_a   1.000
_cell.length_b   1.000
_cell.length_c   1.000
_cell.angle_alpha   90.00
_cell.angle_beta   90.00
_cell.angle_gamma   90.00
#
_symmetry.space_group_name_H-M   'P 1'
#
loop_
_entity.id
_entity.type
_entity.pdbx_description
1 polymer ?
#
loop_
_entity_poly.entity_id
_entity_poly.type
_entity_poly.pdbx_seq_one_letter_code
_entity_poly.pdbx_strand_id
1 'polypeptide(L)'
;MQLFIVSNQANTYYFTNNNDQHFSFNTDEQFLPVYQYATESNRKITHLDAFSTAFLSKCTLGEMINRYMVLVVSEQKLLIMRPYQIYAVKAIIDCIHQNRGNGYIWHTTGSGKTLTSFKASTLLKDNPDIDKCLFVVDRKDLDRQTREEFNKFQENCVEENTNTGTLVKRMLSDDYADKVIVTT
;
A
#
# COMPACT_ATOMS: atom_id res chain seq x y z
N MET A 1 -16.84 -12.21 4.14
CA MET A 1 -15.50 -12.53 4.66
C MET A 1 -14.48 -11.89 3.73
N GLN A 2 -13.44 -11.25 4.26
CA GLN A 2 -12.56 -10.37 3.49
C GLN A 2 -11.13 -10.93 3.34
N LEU A 3 -10.68 -11.71 4.31
CA LEU A 3 -9.36 -12.32 4.34
C LEU A 3 -9.51 -13.83 4.47
N PHE A 4 -8.78 -14.54 3.63
CA PHE A 4 -8.76 -16.01 3.60
C PHE A 4 -7.35 -16.51 3.89
N ILE A 5 -7.28 -17.64 4.56
CA ILE A 5 -6.04 -18.36 4.85
C ILE A 5 -6.22 -19.78 4.40
N VAL A 6 -5.26 -20.31 3.69
CA VAL A 6 -5.22 -21.71 3.27
C VAL A 6 -3.89 -22.34 3.67
N SER A 7 -3.94 -23.54 4.23
CA SER A 7 -2.74 -24.22 4.72
C SER A 7 -2.85 -25.74 4.55
N ASN A 8 -1.71 -26.37 4.25
CA ASN A 8 -1.51 -27.81 4.36
C ASN A 8 -0.54 -28.17 5.50
N GLN A 9 -0.48 -27.31 6.54
CA GLN A 9 0.42 -27.34 7.68
C GLN A 9 1.87 -26.92 7.35
N ALA A 10 2.48 -27.42 6.30
CA ALA A 10 3.86 -27.07 5.88
C ALA A 10 3.91 -25.74 5.13
N ASN A 11 2.87 -25.44 4.35
CA ASN A 11 2.75 -24.21 3.57
C ASN A 11 1.45 -23.50 3.88
N THR A 12 1.54 -22.22 4.23
CA THR A 12 0.41 -21.37 4.57
C THR A 12 0.44 -20.12 3.69
N TYR A 13 -0.73 -19.81 3.13
CA TYR A 13 -0.95 -18.67 2.26
C TYR A 13 -2.12 -17.85 2.77
N TYR A 14 -2.13 -16.57 2.45
CA TYR A 14 -3.25 -15.67 2.70
C TYR A 14 -3.58 -14.86 1.46
N PHE A 15 -4.83 -14.46 1.32
CA PHE A 15 -5.33 -13.66 0.20
C PHE A 15 -6.62 -12.95 0.59
N THR A 16 -7.02 -11.97 -0.22
CA THR A 16 -8.25 -11.21 -0.03
C THR A 16 -9.31 -11.62 -1.04
N ASN A 17 -10.56 -11.33 -0.73
CA ASN A 17 -11.66 -11.52 -1.65
C ASN A 17 -11.52 -10.57 -2.84
N ASN A 18 -11.73 -11.11 -4.04
CA ASN A 18 -11.92 -10.32 -5.26
C ASN A 18 -13.22 -10.79 -5.93
N ASN A 19 -13.76 -9.98 -6.85
CA ASN A 19 -15.02 -10.27 -7.53
C ASN A 19 -14.84 -11.06 -8.82
N ASP A 20 -13.66 -11.62 -9.09
CA ASP A 20 -13.43 -12.46 -10.26
C ASP A 20 -14.21 -13.76 -10.15
N GLN A 21 -15.09 -13.98 -11.11
CA GLN A 21 -16.04 -15.10 -11.11
C GLN A 21 -15.37 -16.49 -11.30
N HIS A 22 -14.09 -16.53 -11.56
CA HIS A 22 -13.33 -17.75 -11.80
C HIS A 22 -12.30 -17.98 -10.69
N PHE A 23 -12.72 -18.62 -9.62
CA PHE A 23 -11.81 -19.21 -8.63
C PHE A 23 -11.12 -20.46 -9.21
N SER A 24 -10.09 -20.27 -10.01
CA SER A 24 -9.09 -21.30 -10.15
C SER A 24 -8.01 -21.05 -9.10
N PHE A 25 -7.85 -21.97 -8.15
CA PHE A 25 -6.69 -22.00 -7.26
C PHE A 25 -5.45 -22.28 -8.12
N ASN A 26 -4.96 -21.24 -8.74
CA ASN A 26 -3.70 -21.30 -9.44
C ASN A 26 -2.71 -20.47 -8.64
N THR A 27 -1.56 -21.07 -8.30
CA THR A 27 -0.43 -20.36 -7.71
C THR A 27 0.20 -19.37 -8.67
N ASP A 28 -0.25 -19.31 -9.92
CA ASP A 28 0.13 -18.28 -10.87
C ASP A 28 -0.44 -16.94 -10.43
N GLU A 29 0.43 -16.00 -10.11
CA GLU A 29 0.10 -14.67 -9.57
C GLU A 29 -0.85 -13.84 -10.46
N GLN A 30 -1.13 -14.30 -11.68
CA GLN A 30 -2.00 -13.62 -12.65
C GLN A 30 -3.49 -13.74 -12.31
N PHE A 31 -3.92 -14.82 -11.65
CA PHE A 31 -5.35 -15.11 -11.48
C PHE A 31 -5.86 -14.88 -10.06
N LEU A 32 -5.14 -15.31 -9.05
CA LEU A 32 -5.47 -15.04 -7.67
C LEU A 32 -4.17 -14.80 -6.88
N PRO A 33 -3.87 -13.55 -6.51
CA PRO A 33 -2.66 -13.27 -5.78
C PRO A 33 -2.76 -13.86 -4.36
N VAL A 34 -2.13 -15.01 -4.17
CA VAL A 34 -1.93 -15.65 -2.88
C VAL A 34 -0.53 -15.38 -2.37
N TYR A 35 -0.41 -15.00 -1.11
CA TYR A 35 0.86 -14.57 -0.54
C TYR A 35 1.28 -15.47 0.62
N GLN A 36 2.57 -15.70 0.74
CA GLN A 36 3.18 -16.22 1.96
C GLN A 36 3.64 -15.06 2.82
N TYR A 37 3.35 -15.13 4.10
CA TYR A 37 3.86 -14.14 5.04
C TYR A 37 5.38 -14.27 5.18
N ALA A 38 6.07 -13.17 5.42
CA ALA A 38 7.52 -13.14 5.53
C ALA A 38 7.98 -12.17 6.61
N THR A 39 9.19 -12.38 7.10
CA THR A 39 9.88 -11.45 7.98
C THR A 39 10.38 -10.22 7.21
N GLU A 40 10.86 -9.21 7.92
CA GLU A 40 11.50 -8.02 7.35
C GLU A 40 12.69 -8.36 6.44
N SER A 41 13.45 -9.39 6.79
CA SER A 41 14.54 -9.93 5.95
C SER A 41 14.05 -10.79 4.76
N ASN A 42 12.75 -10.73 4.44
CA ASN A 42 12.08 -11.48 3.38
C ASN A 42 12.16 -13.02 3.52
N ARG A 43 12.42 -13.53 4.73
CA ARG A 43 12.36 -14.96 5.03
C ARG A 43 10.91 -15.39 5.17
N LYS A 44 10.45 -16.31 4.32
CA LYS A 44 9.08 -16.81 4.33
C LYS A 44 8.75 -17.57 5.61
N ILE A 45 7.58 -17.35 6.15
CA ILE A 45 6.99 -18.04 7.30
C ILE A 45 5.91 -18.96 6.73
N THR A 46 6.28 -20.22 6.46
CA THR A 46 5.42 -21.15 5.73
C THR A 46 4.62 -22.06 6.65
N HIS A 47 5.23 -22.55 7.73
CA HIS A 47 4.57 -23.50 8.64
C HIS A 47 3.42 -22.85 9.39
N LEU A 48 2.29 -23.56 9.53
CA LEU A 48 1.05 -23.05 10.10
C LEU A 48 1.22 -22.48 11.51
N ASP A 49 1.96 -23.16 12.39
CA ASP A 49 2.15 -22.69 13.77
C ASP A 49 2.93 -21.39 13.84
N ALA A 50 4.01 -21.30 13.05
CA ALA A 50 4.82 -20.07 12.95
C ALA A 50 4.02 -18.93 12.31
N PHE A 51 3.23 -19.23 11.27
CA PHE A 51 2.32 -18.29 10.65
C PHE A 51 1.25 -17.82 11.64
N SER A 52 0.63 -18.72 12.38
CA SER A 52 -0.40 -18.39 13.37
C SER A 52 0.14 -17.45 14.44
N THR A 53 1.32 -17.73 14.94
CA THR A 53 1.98 -16.87 15.93
C THR A 53 2.31 -15.48 15.38
N ALA A 54 2.85 -15.41 14.17
CA ALA A 54 3.31 -14.15 13.59
C ALA A 54 2.18 -13.30 12.99
N PHE A 55 1.25 -13.94 12.24
CA PHE A 55 0.24 -13.23 11.45
C PHE A 55 -1.11 -13.10 12.18
N LEU A 56 -1.55 -14.14 12.91
CA LEU A 56 -2.86 -14.16 13.58
C LEU A 56 -2.82 -13.53 14.98
N SER A 57 -1.69 -13.01 15.43
CA SER A 57 -1.67 -12.19 16.65
C SER A 57 -2.63 -11.00 16.50
N LYS A 58 -3.31 -10.62 17.56
CA LYS A 58 -4.28 -9.49 17.54
C LYS A 58 -3.70 -8.22 16.92
N CYS A 59 -2.46 -7.89 17.27
CA CYS A 59 -1.81 -6.68 16.78
C CYS A 59 -1.55 -6.77 15.28
N THR A 60 -0.91 -7.85 14.81
CA THR A 60 -0.57 -8.01 13.39
C THR A 60 -1.82 -8.11 12.54
N LEU A 61 -2.80 -8.92 12.92
CA LEU A 61 -4.04 -9.05 12.17
C LEU A 61 -4.83 -7.74 12.13
N GLY A 62 -4.88 -7.02 13.26
CA GLY A 62 -5.50 -5.70 13.34
C GLY A 62 -4.81 -4.68 12.44
N GLU A 63 -3.48 -4.65 12.42
CA GLU A 63 -2.72 -3.80 11.49
C GLU A 63 -2.97 -4.18 10.03
N MET A 64 -2.98 -5.47 9.70
CA MET A 64 -3.25 -5.94 8.34
C MET A 64 -4.58 -5.43 7.83
N ILE A 65 -5.65 -5.58 8.62
CA ILE A 65 -7.00 -5.17 8.24
C ILE A 65 -7.11 -3.65 8.13
N ASN A 66 -6.63 -2.92 9.13
CA ASN A 66 -6.84 -1.48 9.22
C ASN A 66 -5.88 -0.66 8.36
N ARG A 67 -4.63 -1.11 8.23
CA ARG A 67 -3.58 -0.30 7.59
C ARG A 67 -3.12 -0.82 6.25
N TYR A 68 -3.14 -2.15 6.03
CA TYR A 68 -2.48 -2.75 4.86
C TYR A 68 -3.44 -3.46 3.89
N MET A 69 -4.74 -3.25 4.05
CA MET A 69 -5.75 -3.58 3.06
C MET A 69 -6.26 -2.31 2.39
N VAL A 70 -6.60 -2.40 1.10
CA VAL A 70 -7.16 -1.30 0.30
C VAL A 70 -8.34 -1.83 -0.49
N LEU A 71 -9.50 -1.20 -0.32
CA LEU A 71 -10.68 -1.49 -1.13
C LEU A 71 -10.65 -0.62 -2.40
N VAL A 72 -10.52 -1.24 -3.55
CA VAL A 72 -10.70 -0.60 -4.85
C VAL A 72 -12.17 -0.69 -5.21
N VAL A 73 -12.93 0.36 -4.91
CA VAL A 73 -14.40 0.37 -5.04
C VAL A 73 -14.82 0.18 -6.49
N SER A 74 -14.15 0.86 -7.43
CA SER A 74 -14.47 0.79 -8.87
C SER A 74 -14.31 -0.62 -9.46
N GLU A 75 -13.42 -1.43 -8.91
CA GLU A 75 -13.15 -2.80 -9.35
C GLU A 75 -13.81 -3.85 -8.42
N GLN A 76 -14.47 -3.42 -7.33
CA GLN A 76 -15.01 -4.29 -6.27
C GLN A 76 -13.97 -5.30 -5.75
N LYS A 77 -12.73 -4.85 -5.65
CA LYS A 77 -11.57 -5.66 -5.33
C LYS A 77 -10.92 -5.20 -4.04
N LEU A 78 -10.67 -6.14 -3.16
CA LEU A 78 -9.92 -5.89 -1.95
C LEU A 78 -8.46 -6.31 -2.15
N LEU A 79 -7.55 -5.36 -2.03
CA LEU A 79 -6.12 -5.60 -2.08
C LEU A 79 -5.57 -5.79 -0.68
N ILE A 80 -4.61 -6.71 -0.53
CA ILE A 80 -3.78 -6.81 0.66
C ILE A 80 -2.32 -6.63 0.28
N MET A 81 -1.60 -5.84 1.05
CA MET A 81 -0.18 -5.58 0.76
C MET A 81 0.67 -6.83 1.01
N ARG A 82 1.67 -7.01 0.16
CA ARG A 82 2.69 -8.04 0.33
C ARG A 82 3.63 -7.69 1.49
N PRO A 83 4.23 -8.67 2.17
CA PRO A 83 5.09 -8.39 3.34
C PRO A 83 6.17 -7.34 3.08
N TYR A 84 6.90 -7.43 1.97
CA TYR A 84 7.94 -6.45 1.65
C TYR A 84 7.40 -5.02 1.45
N GLN A 85 6.17 -4.87 0.93
CA GLN A 85 5.52 -3.56 0.82
C GLN A 85 5.17 -3.00 2.21
N ILE A 86 4.67 -3.86 3.11
CA ILE A 86 4.35 -3.49 4.49
C ILE A 86 5.60 -3.00 5.21
N TYR A 87 6.71 -3.74 5.11
CA TYR A 87 7.98 -3.32 5.73
C TYR A 87 8.53 -2.04 5.12
N ALA A 88 8.37 -1.84 3.80
CA ALA A 88 8.72 -0.58 3.15
C ALA A 88 7.90 0.60 3.70
N VAL A 89 6.59 0.45 3.84
CA VAL A 89 5.72 1.48 4.44
C VAL A 89 6.13 1.75 5.89
N LYS A 90 6.35 0.72 6.69
CA LYS A 90 6.82 0.86 8.08
C LYS A 90 8.15 1.64 8.12
N ALA A 91 9.11 1.27 7.30
CA ALA A 91 10.41 1.94 7.25
C ALA A 91 10.31 3.41 6.85
N ILE A 92 9.42 3.77 5.91
CA ILE A 92 9.15 5.16 5.51
C ILE A 92 8.59 5.95 6.71
N ILE A 93 7.55 5.41 7.34
CA ILE A 93 6.87 6.07 8.47
C ILE A 93 7.84 6.24 9.64
N ASP A 94 8.59 5.21 10.00
CA ASP A 94 9.56 5.25 11.09
C ASP A 94 10.71 6.22 10.80
N CYS A 95 11.18 6.29 9.55
CA CYS A 95 12.19 7.24 9.13
C CYS A 95 11.74 8.69 9.35
N ILE A 96 10.49 8.99 9.02
CA ILE A 96 9.89 10.31 9.16
C ILE A 96 9.64 10.63 10.63
N HIS A 97 9.00 9.74 11.39
CA HIS A 97 8.70 9.95 12.80
C HIS A 97 9.94 10.12 13.67
N GLN A 98 11.03 9.44 13.32
CA GLN A 98 12.30 9.53 14.05
C GLN A 98 13.22 10.62 13.49
N ASN A 99 12.75 11.40 12.51
CA ASN A 99 13.52 12.46 11.83
C ASN A 99 14.92 12.00 11.40
N ARG A 100 15.00 10.80 10.81
CA ARG A 100 16.29 10.20 10.38
C ARG A 100 16.85 10.82 9.08
N GLY A 101 16.16 11.80 8.51
CA GLY A 101 16.54 12.45 7.26
C GLY A 101 16.08 11.65 6.03
N ASN A 102 16.94 11.54 5.02
CA ASN A 102 16.60 10.90 3.76
C ASN A 102 16.73 9.37 3.83
N GLY A 103 15.90 8.69 3.05
CA GLY A 103 15.94 7.24 2.88
C GLY A 103 15.67 6.83 1.43
N TYR A 104 15.81 5.54 1.15
CA TYR A 104 15.45 4.97 -0.13
C TYR A 104 14.81 3.60 0.06
N ILE A 105 13.93 3.23 -0.88
CA ILE A 105 13.33 1.89 -0.95
C ILE A 105 13.73 1.26 -2.28
N TRP A 106 14.39 0.10 -2.20
CA TRP A 106 14.81 -0.64 -3.37
C TRP A 106 13.72 -1.61 -3.80
N HIS A 107 12.91 -1.20 -4.75
CA HIS A 107 11.85 -2.01 -5.33
C HIS A 107 12.06 -2.21 -6.83
N THR A 108 11.87 -3.43 -7.33
CA THR A 108 11.91 -3.74 -8.76
C THR A 108 10.68 -3.19 -9.49
N THR A 109 10.73 -3.20 -10.83
CA THR A 109 9.55 -2.88 -11.65
C THR A 109 8.43 -3.89 -11.38
N GLY A 110 7.19 -3.44 -11.31
CA GLY A 110 6.03 -4.29 -11.03
C GLY A 110 5.85 -4.72 -9.56
N SER A 111 6.71 -4.27 -8.64
CA SER A 111 6.60 -4.60 -7.21
C SER A 111 5.48 -3.84 -6.46
N GLY A 112 4.70 -3.00 -7.14
CA GLY A 112 3.65 -2.19 -6.52
C GLY A 112 4.17 -0.98 -5.76
N LYS A 113 5.16 -0.28 -6.32
CA LYS A 113 5.69 0.98 -5.76
C LYS A 113 4.60 2.01 -5.51
N THR A 114 3.66 2.14 -6.44
CA THR A 114 2.54 3.09 -6.34
C THR A 114 1.65 2.80 -5.13
N LEU A 115 1.30 1.53 -4.90
CA LEU A 115 0.53 1.12 -3.71
C LEU A 115 1.31 1.38 -2.41
N THR A 116 2.62 1.12 -2.41
CA THR A 116 3.49 1.40 -1.25
C THR A 116 3.53 2.89 -0.94
N SER A 117 3.71 3.75 -1.95
CA SER A 117 3.74 5.20 -1.81
C SER A 117 2.38 5.75 -1.38
N PHE A 118 1.29 5.28 -1.99
CA PHE A 118 -0.07 5.63 -1.60
C PHE A 118 -0.31 5.31 -0.11
N LYS A 119 0.05 4.11 0.33
CA LYS A 119 -0.15 3.73 1.74
C LYS A 119 0.72 4.53 2.70
N ALA A 120 1.96 4.78 2.37
CA ALA A 120 2.82 5.62 3.19
C ALA A 120 2.24 7.04 3.33
N SER A 121 1.86 7.67 2.22
CA SER A 121 1.28 9.03 2.23
C SER A 121 -0.05 9.10 2.97
N THR A 122 -0.95 8.13 2.80
CA THR A 122 -2.24 8.12 3.50
C THR A 122 -2.11 7.87 5.00
N LEU A 123 -1.15 7.04 5.43
CA LEU A 123 -0.90 6.83 6.86
C LEU A 123 -0.17 8.02 7.52
N LEU A 124 0.57 8.81 6.74
CA LEU A 124 1.20 10.05 7.21
C LEU A 124 0.23 11.24 7.20
N LYS A 125 -0.80 11.19 6.37
CA LYS A 125 -1.79 12.27 6.21
C LYS A 125 -2.47 12.66 7.53
N ASP A 126 -2.69 11.70 8.42
CA ASP A 126 -3.35 11.90 9.71
C ASP A 126 -2.38 12.36 10.82
N ASN A 127 -1.07 12.42 10.53
CA ASN A 127 -0.10 12.92 11.48
C ASN A 127 -0.15 14.45 11.52
N PRO A 128 -0.38 15.09 12.69
CA PRO A 128 -0.43 16.54 12.81
C PRO A 128 0.92 17.23 12.54
N ASP A 129 2.03 16.52 12.71
CA ASP A 129 3.39 17.03 12.45
C ASP A 129 3.76 17.01 10.95
N ILE A 130 2.87 16.52 10.10
CA ILE A 130 3.07 16.45 8.64
C ILE A 130 2.10 17.41 7.95
N ASP A 131 2.63 18.49 7.41
CA ASP A 131 1.83 19.46 6.66
C ASP A 131 1.43 18.91 5.29
N LYS A 132 2.38 18.36 4.54
CA LYS A 132 2.18 17.87 3.17
C LYS A 132 2.99 16.61 2.88
N CYS A 133 2.40 15.72 2.09
CA CYS A 133 3.08 14.60 1.43
C CYS A 133 3.16 14.91 -0.07
N LEU A 134 4.35 15.21 -0.56
CA LEU A 134 4.59 15.48 -1.97
C LEU A 134 5.18 14.24 -2.66
N PHE A 135 4.46 13.71 -3.63
CA PHE A 135 4.92 12.60 -4.46
C PHE A 135 5.32 13.12 -5.83
N VAL A 136 6.63 13.15 -6.07
CA VAL A 136 7.20 13.68 -7.32
C VAL A 136 7.58 12.53 -8.25
N VAL A 137 7.13 12.60 -9.49
CA VAL A 137 7.47 11.66 -10.57
C VAL A 137 8.26 12.37 -11.66
N ASP A 138 9.10 11.64 -12.38
CA ASP A 138 10.03 12.23 -13.36
C ASP A 138 9.39 12.55 -14.73
N ARG A 139 8.15 12.08 -14.99
CA ARG A 139 7.47 12.25 -16.29
C ARG A 139 5.98 12.50 -16.13
N LYS A 140 5.44 13.34 -17.02
CA LYS A 140 4.01 13.66 -17.07
C LYS A 140 3.10 12.46 -17.27
N ASP A 141 3.51 11.47 -18.06
CA ASP A 141 2.73 10.23 -18.25
C ASP A 141 2.66 9.43 -16.97
N LEU A 142 3.76 9.34 -16.21
CA LEU A 142 3.80 8.70 -14.90
C LEU A 142 2.99 9.48 -13.85
N ASP A 143 2.97 10.81 -13.91
CA ASP A 143 2.12 11.64 -13.06
C ASP A 143 0.65 11.28 -13.24
N ARG A 144 0.16 11.24 -14.48
CA ARG A 144 -1.21 10.85 -14.79
C ARG A 144 -1.52 9.44 -14.31
N GLN A 145 -0.68 8.45 -14.64
CA GLN A 145 -0.88 7.07 -14.20
C GLN A 145 -0.88 6.94 -12.67
N THR A 146 0.03 7.62 -11.99
CA THR A 146 0.11 7.61 -10.53
C THR A 146 -1.13 8.21 -9.89
N ARG A 147 -1.65 9.33 -10.42
CA ARG A 147 -2.88 9.95 -9.95
C ARG A 147 -4.09 9.05 -10.16
N GLU A 148 -4.20 8.44 -11.35
CA GLU A 148 -5.26 7.47 -11.65
C GLU A 148 -5.22 6.28 -10.71
N GLU A 149 -4.05 5.72 -10.40
CA GLU A 149 -3.90 4.63 -9.44
C GLU A 149 -4.22 5.09 -8.00
N PHE A 150 -3.75 6.26 -7.57
CA PHE A 150 -4.09 6.79 -6.24
C PHE A 150 -5.60 6.98 -6.09
N ASN A 151 -6.26 7.53 -7.11
CA ASN A 151 -7.70 7.73 -7.11
C ASN A 151 -8.50 6.41 -7.24
N LYS A 152 -7.92 5.35 -7.81
CA LYS A 152 -8.50 4.00 -7.73
C LYS A 152 -8.46 3.45 -6.31
N PHE A 153 -7.36 3.67 -5.58
CA PHE A 153 -7.21 3.20 -4.20
C PHE A 153 -8.08 3.98 -3.23
N GLN A 154 -8.27 5.27 -3.47
CA GLN A 154 -9.16 6.14 -2.71
C GLN A 154 -9.68 7.26 -3.61
N GLU A 155 -10.98 7.32 -3.83
CA GLU A 155 -11.61 8.34 -4.67
C GLU A 155 -11.26 9.76 -4.19
N ASN A 156 -10.95 10.62 -5.14
CA ASN A 156 -10.57 12.02 -4.88
C ASN A 156 -9.36 12.19 -3.94
N CYS A 157 -8.48 11.19 -3.86
CA CYS A 157 -7.27 11.26 -3.05
C CYS A 157 -6.29 12.32 -3.58
N VAL A 158 -6.24 12.47 -4.90
CA VAL A 158 -5.31 13.39 -5.58
C VAL A 158 -6.01 14.08 -6.75
N GLU A 159 -5.91 15.41 -6.79
CA GLU A 159 -6.40 16.22 -7.90
C GLU A 159 -5.32 16.52 -8.94
N GLU A 160 -5.73 16.90 -10.14
CA GLU A 160 -4.81 17.30 -11.20
C GLU A 160 -4.23 18.69 -10.95
N ASN A 161 -2.89 18.80 -11.06
CA ASN A 161 -2.23 20.08 -11.07
C ASN A 161 -2.13 20.58 -12.51
N THR A 162 -3.03 21.48 -12.90
CA THR A 162 -3.10 22.00 -14.30
C THR A 162 -1.95 22.94 -14.64
N ASN A 163 -1.36 23.58 -13.64
CA ASN A 163 -0.23 24.50 -13.79
C ASN A 163 0.48 24.76 -12.45
N THR A 164 1.63 25.41 -12.51
CA THR A 164 2.45 25.76 -11.34
C THR A 164 1.68 26.60 -10.31
N GLY A 165 0.82 27.53 -10.76
CA GLY A 165 0.02 28.35 -9.85
C GLY A 165 -0.97 27.53 -9.02
N THR A 166 -1.61 26.54 -9.62
CA THR A 166 -2.49 25.59 -8.91
C THR A 166 -1.69 24.75 -7.90
N LEU A 167 -0.51 24.26 -8.28
CA LEU A 167 0.37 23.52 -7.37
C LEU A 167 0.76 24.37 -6.16
N VAL A 168 1.22 25.61 -6.37
CA VAL A 168 1.60 26.53 -5.28
C VAL A 168 0.41 26.82 -4.38
N LYS A 169 -0.78 27.05 -4.94
CA LYS A 169 -2.01 27.27 -4.17
C LYS A 169 -2.32 26.08 -3.26
N ARG A 170 -2.21 24.86 -3.78
CA ARG A 170 -2.44 23.63 -3.01
C ARG A 170 -1.37 23.39 -1.95
N MET A 171 -0.11 23.72 -2.24
CA MET A 171 0.97 23.63 -1.26
C MET A 171 0.77 24.58 -0.07
N LEU A 172 0.13 25.73 -0.30
CA LEU A 172 -0.17 26.74 0.72
C LEU A 172 -1.55 26.55 1.38
N SER A 173 -2.37 25.63 0.89
CA SER A 173 -3.71 25.35 1.40
C SER A 173 -3.62 24.57 2.72
N ASP A 174 -4.46 24.91 3.69
CA ASP A 174 -4.65 24.14 4.93
C ASP A 174 -5.71 23.03 4.77
N ASP A 175 -6.28 22.87 3.57
CA ASP A 175 -7.29 21.84 3.34
C ASP A 175 -6.69 20.44 3.48
N TYR A 176 -7.38 19.60 4.23
CA TYR A 176 -7.02 18.19 4.40
C TYR A 176 -6.96 17.42 3.06
N ALA A 177 -7.80 17.78 2.08
CA ALA A 177 -7.75 17.20 0.74
C ALA A 177 -6.41 17.44 0.06
N ASP A 178 -5.77 18.58 0.32
CA ASP A 178 -4.48 18.96 -0.24
C ASP A 178 -3.25 18.43 0.51
N LYS A 179 -3.44 17.58 1.52
CA LYS A 179 -2.30 16.99 2.25
C LYS A 179 -1.46 16.02 1.42
N VAL A 180 -2.03 15.39 0.39
CA VAL A 180 -1.30 14.53 -0.54
C VAL A 180 -1.34 15.15 -1.93
N ILE A 181 -0.17 15.42 -2.49
CA ILE A 181 -0.01 16.06 -3.80
C ILE A 181 0.87 15.16 -4.67
N VAL A 182 0.43 14.85 -5.87
CA VAL A 182 1.23 14.17 -6.91
C VAL A 182 1.57 15.22 -7.97
N THR A 183 2.82 15.26 -8.38
CA THR A 183 3.31 16.22 -9.40
C THR A 183 4.57 15.72 -10.11
N THR A 184 4.95 16.38 -11.21
CA THR A 184 6.22 16.20 -11.94
C THR A 184 7.22 17.30 -11.62
#